data_6589a513bb37a37be416bb23289d0f81
#
_entry.id   6589a513bb37a37be416bb23289d0f81
#
_cell.length_a   1.000
_cell.length_b   1.000
_cell.length_c   1.000
_cell.angle_alpha   90.00
_cell.angle_beta   90.00
_cell.angle_gamma   90.00
#
_symmetry.space_group_name_H-M   'P 1'
#
loop_
_entity.id
_entity.type
_entity.pdbx_description
1 polymer ?
#
loop_
_entity_poly.entity_id
_entity_poly.type
_entity_poly.pdbx_seq_one_letter_code
_entity_poly.pdbx_strand_id
1 'polypeptide(L)'
;MTSFNTLGFVATLVTAALGIQLSNRLKLPSSVGLILTGLLFGPAFLGLVKQSEITDFLAHIGLMFLMFKIGLESDIQLLRSKESFFVGFLGLIFPWIGGFVFIWMLNYSIAESFFVGVILTATSVGITVSILNQMNVLNKRFAKTILGAAIADDILGLFALSIATTFAASGSINSIEILKKIIITLVIIIFSVVFGIKLLSIMKFIKRYKIDKAVVYLIL
;
A
#
# COMPACT_ATOMS: atom_id res chain seq x y z
N MET A 1 -11.38 -31.15 2.54
CA MET A 1 -12.15 -30.28 3.44
C MET A 1 -11.19 -29.72 4.47
N THR A 2 -10.71 -28.51 4.27
CA THR A 2 -9.85 -27.83 5.23
C THR A 2 -10.71 -27.47 6.44
N SER A 3 -10.40 -28.09 7.58
CA SER A 3 -11.09 -27.78 8.84
C SER A 3 -10.90 -26.30 9.14
N PHE A 4 -12.01 -25.57 9.23
CA PHE A 4 -12.02 -24.16 9.60
C PHE A 4 -11.32 -24.03 10.96
N ASN A 5 -10.12 -23.48 10.97
CA ASN A 5 -9.36 -23.33 12.21
C ASN A 5 -9.91 -22.09 12.97
N THR A 6 -11.09 -22.28 13.59
CA THR A 6 -11.76 -21.26 14.38
C THR A 6 -10.87 -20.67 15.48
N LEU A 7 -10.01 -21.49 16.06
CA LEU A 7 -9.09 -21.05 17.11
C LEU A 7 -8.04 -20.06 16.57
N GLY A 8 -7.49 -20.34 15.39
CA GLY A 8 -6.53 -19.44 14.71
C GLY A 8 -7.19 -18.11 14.32
N PHE A 9 -8.42 -18.15 13.82
CA PHE A 9 -9.19 -16.94 13.51
C PHE A 9 -9.44 -16.08 14.75
N VAL A 10 -9.94 -16.69 15.83
CA VAL A 10 -10.19 -15.97 17.10
C VAL A 10 -8.88 -15.42 17.66
N ALA A 11 -7.77 -16.18 17.63
CA ALA A 11 -6.48 -15.73 18.07
C ALA A 11 -5.99 -14.50 17.27
N THR A 12 -6.21 -14.47 15.95
CA THR A 12 -5.89 -13.30 15.11
C THR A 12 -6.69 -12.07 15.52
N LEU A 13 -7.99 -12.20 15.75
CA LEU A 13 -8.83 -11.07 16.18
C LEU A 13 -8.46 -10.55 17.57
N VAL A 14 -8.20 -11.45 18.52
CA VAL A 14 -7.74 -11.08 19.86
C VAL A 14 -6.39 -10.36 19.80
N THR A 15 -5.45 -10.88 19.03
CA THR A 15 -4.13 -10.25 18.83
C THR A 15 -4.27 -8.84 18.23
N ALA A 16 -5.14 -8.67 17.23
CA ALA A 16 -5.41 -7.37 16.65
C ALA A 16 -6.03 -6.39 17.67
N ALA A 17 -7.03 -6.85 18.46
CA ALA A 17 -7.63 -6.05 19.51
C ALA A 17 -6.60 -5.60 20.57
N LEU A 18 -5.74 -6.51 21.00
CA LEU A 18 -4.62 -6.20 21.91
C LEU A 18 -3.66 -5.17 21.31
N GLY A 19 -3.35 -5.27 20.02
CA GLY A 19 -2.50 -4.32 19.30
C GLY A 19 -3.09 -2.91 19.29
N ILE A 20 -4.36 -2.78 19.01
CA ILE A 20 -5.07 -1.49 19.04
C ILE A 20 -5.07 -0.93 20.46
N GLN A 21 -5.38 -1.75 21.46
CA GLN A 21 -5.42 -1.32 22.85
C GLN A 21 -4.04 -0.88 23.37
N LEU A 22 -2.99 -1.62 23.00
CA LEU A 22 -1.61 -1.28 23.32
C LEU A 22 -1.19 0.06 22.70
N SER A 23 -1.49 0.25 21.41
CA SER A 23 -1.24 1.52 20.72
C SER A 23 -1.92 2.70 21.41
N ASN A 24 -3.20 2.54 21.77
CA ASN A 24 -3.95 3.60 22.45
C ASN A 24 -3.33 3.96 23.81
N ARG A 25 -2.87 2.98 24.57
CA ARG A 25 -2.18 3.20 25.85
C ARG A 25 -0.84 3.90 25.70
N LEU A 26 -0.09 3.54 24.67
CA LEU A 26 1.23 4.10 24.37
C LEU A 26 1.16 5.40 23.55
N LYS A 27 -0.06 5.86 23.19
CA LYS A 27 -0.29 7.01 22.28
C LYS A 27 0.44 6.86 20.94
N LEU A 28 0.52 5.63 20.44
CA LEU A 28 1.11 5.28 19.14
C LEU A 28 0.01 5.09 18.09
N PRO A 29 0.32 5.22 16.80
CA PRO A 29 -0.58 4.83 15.72
C PRO A 29 -1.02 3.37 15.85
N SER A 30 -2.31 3.10 15.59
CA SER A 30 -2.88 1.74 15.71
C SER A 30 -2.12 0.72 14.85
N SER A 31 -1.64 1.13 13.68
CA SER A 31 -0.81 0.29 12.80
C SER A 31 0.47 -0.20 13.45
N VAL A 32 1.12 0.62 14.28
CA VAL A 32 2.34 0.24 15.00
C VAL A 32 2.05 -0.88 16.00
N GLY A 33 0.98 -0.76 16.79
CA GLY A 33 0.62 -1.80 17.74
C GLY A 33 0.17 -3.09 17.07
N LEU A 34 -0.55 -3.00 15.94
CA LEU A 34 -0.93 -4.17 15.17
C LEU A 34 0.31 -4.92 14.63
N ILE A 35 1.32 -4.20 14.13
CA ILE A 35 2.58 -4.80 13.68
C ILE A 35 3.32 -5.45 14.86
N LEU A 36 3.47 -4.74 15.98
CA LEU A 36 4.17 -5.25 17.14
C LEU A 36 3.50 -6.50 17.74
N THR A 37 2.19 -6.48 17.89
CA THR A 37 1.45 -7.66 18.40
C THR A 37 1.44 -8.80 17.38
N GLY A 38 1.34 -8.50 16.06
CA GLY A 38 1.49 -9.48 15.01
C GLY A 38 2.86 -10.16 15.02
N LEU A 39 3.93 -9.41 15.28
CA LEU A 39 5.29 -9.95 15.42
C LEU A 39 5.41 -10.83 16.68
N LEU A 40 4.89 -10.36 17.83
CA LEU A 40 4.98 -11.06 19.10
C LEU A 40 4.17 -12.36 19.14
N PHE A 41 2.90 -12.31 18.68
CA PHE A 41 2.01 -13.46 18.73
C PHE A 41 2.05 -14.32 17.45
N GLY A 42 2.65 -13.79 16.38
CA GLY A 42 2.85 -14.47 15.11
C GLY A 42 3.92 -15.54 15.12
N PRO A 43 4.19 -16.16 13.96
CA PRO A 43 5.14 -17.26 13.82
C PRO A 43 6.58 -16.90 14.20
N ALA A 44 6.92 -15.60 14.16
CA ALA A 44 8.28 -15.12 14.44
C ALA A 44 8.69 -15.25 15.91
N PHE A 45 7.73 -15.16 16.86
CA PHE A 45 8.01 -15.21 18.28
C PHE A 45 7.23 -16.31 19.00
N LEU A 46 5.97 -16.07 19.36
CA LEU A 46 5.17 -16.99 20.17
C LEU A 46 4.47 -18.10 19.34
N GLY A 47 4.31 -17.91 18.05
CA GLY A 47 3.66 -18.88 17.17
C GLY A 47 2.20 -19.20 17.49
N LEU A 48 1.53 -18.33 18.26
CA LEU A 48 0.12 -18.50 18.65
C LEU A 48 -0.82 -18.24 17.47
N VAL A 49 -0.47 -17.29 16.61
CA VAL A 49 -1.16 -17.01 15.35
C VAL A 49 -0.32 -17.63 14.24
N LYS A 50 -0.81 -18.71 13.66
CA LYS A 50 -0.14 -19.36 12.53
C LYS A 50 -0.69 -18.85 11.21
N GLN A 51 0.17 -18.75 10.22
CA GLN A 51 -0.25 -18.48 8.86
C GLN A 51 -1.15 -19.60 8.36
N SER A 52 -2.29 -19.23 7.82
CA SER A 52 -3.27 -20.17 7.27
C SER A 52 -3.98 -19.51 6.08
N GLU A 53 -4.60 -20.29 5.21
CA GLU A 53 -5.37 -19.78 4.07
C GLU A 53 -6.43 -18.76 4.49
N ILE A 54 -7.00 -18.92 5.69
CA ILE A 54 -8.02 -18.00 6.23
C ILE A 54 -7.39 -16.69 6.65
N THR A 55 -6.25 -16.73 7.37
CA THR A 55 -5.55 -15.50 7.78
C THR A 55 -5.05 -14.72 6.57
N ASP A 56 -4.55 -15.41 5.55
CA ASP A 56 -4.10 -14.80 4.30
C ASP A 56 -5.27 -14.20 3.52
N PHE A 57 -6.39 -14.90 3.42
CA PHE A 57 -7.62 -14.39 2.80
C PHE A 57 -8.15 -13.12 3.48
N LEU A 58 -8.20 -13.13 4.83
CA LEU A 58 -8.62 -11.96 5.60
C LEU A 58 -7.65 -10.79 5.46
N ALA A 59 -6.35 -11.06 5.42
CA ALA A 59 -5.34 -10.04 5.19
C ALA A 59 -5.51 -9.38 3.81
N HIS A 60 -5.76 -10.18 2.76
CA HIS A 60 -6.01 -9.66 1.41
C HIS A 60 -7.30 -8.82 1.35
N ILE A 61 -8.39 -9.29 1.95
CA ILE A 61 -9.63 -8.51 2.03
C ILE A 61 -9.41 -7.22 2.82
N GLY A 62 -8.76 -7.30 3.98
CA GLY A 62 -8.43 -6.11 4.77
C GLY A 62 -7.58 -5.10 4.00
N LEU A 63 -6.58 -5.58 3.25
CA LEU A 63 -5.77 -4.74 2.38
C LEU A 63 -6.60 -4.09 1.25
N MET A 64 -7.50 -4.83 0.61
CA MET A 64 -8.38 -4.28 -0.42
C MET A 64 -9.28 -3.17 0.14
N PHE A 65 -9.90 -3.39 1.31
CA PHE A 65 -10.72 -2.36 1.96
C PHE A 65 -9.89 -1.15 2.39
N LEU A 66 -8.69 -1.36 2.93
CA LEU A 66 -7.78 -0.27 3.30
C LEU A 66 -7.40 0.56 2.08
N MET A 67 -6.99 -0.08 0.98
CA MET A 67 -6.64 0.60 -0.26
C MET A 67 -7.85 1.35 -0.86
N PHE A 68 -9.03 0.74 -0.84
CA PHE A 68 -10.26 1.38 -1.28
C PHE A 68 -10.59 2.63 -0.46
N LYS A 69 -10.50 2.53 0.87
CA LYS A 69 -10.73 3.66 1.78
C LYS A 69 -9.74 4.80 1.51
N ILE A 70 -8.44 4.48 1.41
CA ILE A 70 -7.40 5.47 1.09
C ILE A 70 -7.67 6.12 -0.27
N GLY A 71 -8.07 5.31 -1.27
CA GLY A 71 -8.43 5.82 -2.59
C GLY A 71 -9.61 6.81 -2.55
N LEU A 72 -10.63 6.55 -1.72
CA LEU A 72 -11.76 7.46 -1.53
C LEU A 72 -11.38 8.78 -0.83
N GLU A 73 -10.41 8.72 0.08
CA GLU A 73 -9.90 9.88 0.81
C GLU A 73 -8.85 10.66 0.01
N SER A 74 -8.28 10.06 -1.02
CA SER A 74 -7.23 10.64 -1.86
C SER A 74 -7.81 11.69 -2.82
N ASP A 75 -7.17 12.85 -2.87
CA ASP A 75 -7.51 13.89 -3.83
C ASP A 75 -6.57 13.79 -5.04
N ILE A 76 -7.12 13.37 -6.19
CA ILE A 76 -6.37 13.26 -7.46
C ILE A 76 -5.75 14.61 -7.87
N GLN A 77 -6.30 15.75 -7.40
CA GLN A 77 -5.72 17.05 -7.67
C GLN A 77 -4.32 17.21 -7.06
N LEU A 78 -3.99 16.45 -6.02
CA LEU A 78 -2.66 16.45 -5.39
C LEU A 78 -1.57 15.94 -6.34
N LEU A 79 -1.91 15.04 -7.29
CA LEU A 79 -1.00 14.59 -8.34
C LEU A 79 -0.58 15.70 -9.31
N ARG A 80 -1.39 16.76 -9.44
CA ARG A 80 -1.08 17.90 -10.33
C ARG A 80 -0.08 18.87 -9.70
N SER A 81 0.23 18.74 -8.41
CA SER A 81 1.23 19.56 -7.74
C SER A 81 2.63 19.15 -8.19
N LYS A 82 3.37 20.10 -8.78
CA LYS A 82 4.78 19.90 -9.13
C LYS A 82 5.62 19.57 -7.90
N GLU A 83 5.28 20.14 -6.75
CA GLU A 83 5.94 19.86 -5.47
C GLU A 83 5.78 18.39 -5.08
N SER A 84 4.55 17.85 -5.13
CA SER A 84 4.27 16.45 -4.81
C SER A 84 4.98 15.49 -5.76
N PHE A 85 4.95 15.77 -7.06
CA PHE A 85 5.64 14.95 -8.05
C PHE A 85 7.15 14.93 -7.83
N PHE A 86 7.77 16.10 -7.58
CA PHE A 86 9.20 16.20 -7.36
C PHE A 86 9.64 15.50 -6.06
N VAL A 87 8.86 15.66 -4.97
CA VAL A 87 9.11 14.96 -3.71
C VAL A 87 8.97 13.45 -3.88
N GLY A 88 7.92 12.96 -4.56
CA GLY A 88 7.74 11.53 -4.84
C GLY A 88 8.86 10.96 -5.73
N PHE A 89 9.27 11.70 -6.76
CA PHE A 89 10.38 11.29 -7.61
C PHE A 89 11.70 11.16 -6.84
N LEU A 90 12.02 12.13 -5.99
CA LEU A 90 13.20 12.04 -5.12
C LEU A 90 13.05 10.92 -4.08
N GLY A 91 11.84 10.74 -3.54
CA GLY A 91 11.49 9.66 -2.62
C GLY A 91 11.73 8.28 -3.22
N LEU A 92 11.55 8.13 -4.53
CA LEU A 92 11.88 6.91 -5.26
C LEU A 92 13.38 6.78 -5.54
N ILE A 93 14.00 7.83 -6.06
CA ILE A 93 15.40 7.77 -6.55
C ILE A 93 16.40 7.51 -5.41
N PHE A 94 16.26 8.19 -4.26
CA PHE A 94 17.22 8.04 -3.16
C PHE A 94 17.22 6.62 -2.55
N PRO A 95 16.09 6.02 -2.16
CA PRO A 95 16.09 4.65 -1.68
C PRO A 95 16.55 3.65 -2.74
N TRP A 96 16.18 3.86 -4.01
CA TRP A 96 16.61 3.00 -5.09
C TRP A 96 18.16 3.01 -5.24
N ILE A 97 18.78 4.18 -5.34
CA ILE A 97 20.23 4.29 -5.43
C ILE A 97 20.89 3.71 -4.17
N GLY A 98 20.38 4.05 -2.98
CA GLY A 98 20.94 3.56 -1.72
C GLY A 98 20.87 2.03 -1.63
N GLY A 99 19.74 1.44 -1.97
CA GLY A 99 19.55 -0.01 -2.00
C GLY A 99 20.43 -0.70 -3.05
N PHE A 100 20.48 -0.13 -4.26
CA PHE A 100 21.31 -0.63 -5.33
C PHE A 100 22.78 -0.66 -4.91
N VAL A 101 23.32 0.47 -4.45
CA VAL A 101 24.73 0.59 -4.05
C VAL A 101 25.05 -0.34 -2.90
N PHE A 102 24.17 -0.41 -1.88
CA PHE A 102 24.37 -1.28 -0.72
C PHE A 102 24.48 -2.76 -1.12
N ILE A 103 23.58 -3.26 -1.93
CA ILE A 103 23.56 -4.66 -2.37
C ILE A 103 24.73 -4.96 -3.33
N TRP A 104 25.04 -4.02 -4.22
CA TRP A 104 26.20 -4.13 -5.10
C TRP A 104 27.53 -4.22 -4.33
N MET A 105 27.69 -3.45 -3.24
CA MET A 105 28.85 -3.52 -2.35
C MET A 105 28.97 -4.87 -1.62
N LEU A 106 27.85 -5.60 -1.46
CA LEU A 106 27.85 -6.96 -0.92
C LEU A 106 28.18 -8.03 -1.98
N ASN A 107 28.67 -7.63 -3.17
CA ASN A 107 29.06 -8.49 -4.29
C ASN A 107 27.90 -9.29 -4.93
N TYR A 108 26.66 -8.81 -4.83
CA TYR A 108 25.55 -9.35 -5.61
C TYR A 108 25.59 -8.85 -7.06
N SER A 109 24.90 -9.56 -7.95
CA SER A 109 24.81 -9.17 -9.35
C SER A 109 24.13 -7.82 -9.54
N ILE A 110 24.39 -7.17 -10.68
CA ILE A 110 23.75 -5.88 -11.03
C ILE A 110 22.22 -6.03 -11.07
N ALA A 111 21.71 -7.17 -11.58
CA ALA A 111 20.29 -7.43 -11.66
C ALA A 111 19.63 -7.54 -10.28
N GLU A 112 20.25 -8.27 -9.36
CA GLU A 112 19.79 -8.39 -7.97
C GLU A 112 19.85 -7.06 -7.24
N SER A 113 20.95 -6.33 -7.39
CA SER A 113 21.14 -5.00 -6.79
C SER A 113 20.08 -4.01 -7.28
N PHE A 114 19.81 -4.01 -8.59
CA PHE A 114 18.76 -3.19 -9.19
C PHE A 114 17.37 -3.55 -8.64
N PHE A 115 17.07 -4.84 -8.58
CA PHE A 115 15.78 -5.35 -8.09
C PHE A 115 15.53 -4.99 -6.63
N VAL A 116 16.53 -5.21 -5.75
CA VAL A 116 16.42 -4.85 -4.33
C VAL A 116 16.32 -3.34 -4.16
N GLY A 117 17.07 -2.56 -4.94
CA GLY A 117 16.91 -1.11 -4.93
C GLY A 117 15.47 -0.68 -5.22
N VAL A 118 14.83 -1.28 -6.23
CA VAL A 118 13.42 -0.99 -6.54
C VAL A 118 12.47 -1.44 -5.41
N ILE A 119 12.69 -2.59 -4.79
CA ILE A 119 11.85 -3.03 -3.65
C ILE A 119 11.90 -2.02 -2.50
N LEU A 120 13.05 -1.44 -2.23
CA LEU A 120 13.21 -0.46 -1.14
C LEU A 120 12.54 0.89 -1.40
N THR A 121 12.10 1.16 -2.63
CA THR A 121 11.31 2.38 -2.92
C THR A 121 9.87 2.27 -2.46
N ALA A 122 9.35 1.05 -2.29
CA ALA A 122 7.95 0.86 -1.94
C ALA A 122 7.64 1.39 -0.54
N THR A 123 6.81 2.43 -0.46
CA THR A 123 6.41 3.08 0.79
C THR A 123 4.96 2.76 1.14
N SER A 124 4.62 2.80 2.45
CA SER A 124 3.25 2.53 2.91
C SER A 124 2.45 3.82 3.04
N VAL A 125 1.61 4.12 2.04
CA VAL A 125 0.66 5.24 2.10
C VAL A 125 -0.31 5.08 3.28
N GLY A 126 -0.75 3.85 3.56
CA GLY A 126 -1.72 3.57 4.63
C GLY A 126 -1.23 3.97 6.02
N ILE A 127 0.02 3.67 6.35
CA ILE A 127 0.63 4.09 7.62
C ILE A 127 0.74 5.61 7.67
N THR A 128 1.20 6.23 6.59
CA THR A 128 1.36 7.69 6.48
C THR A 128 0.02 8.40 6.70
N VAL A 129 -1.05 7.96 6.01
CA VAL A 129 -2.41 8.51 6.19
C VAL A 129 -2.88 8.33 7.63
N SER A 130 -2.69 7.15 8.21
CA SER A 130 -3.10 6.87 9.58
C SER A 130 -2.45 7.82 10.58
N ILE A 131 -1.14 8.05 10.43
CA ILE A 131 -0.38 8.97 11.30
C ILE A 131 -0.87 10.41 11.13
N LEU A 132 -0.95 10.90 9.89
CA LEU A 132 -1.40 12.27 9.62
C LEU A 132 -2.83 12.53 10.09
N ASN A 133 -3.70 11.52 10.00
CA ASN A 133 -5.07 11.58 10.50
C ASN A 133 -5.11 11.67 12.04
N GLN A 134 -4.35 10.82 12.73
CA GLN A 134 -4.27 10.86 14.20
C GLN A 134 -3.69 12.17 14.72
N MET A 135 -2.79 12.79 13.97
CA MET A 135 -2.25 14.12 14.29
C MET A 135 -3.22 15.27 13.94
N ASN A 136 -4.37 14.99 13.29
CA ASN A 136 -5.32 16.00 12.79
C ASN A 136 -4.71 17.01 11.83
N VAL A 137 -3.72 16.61 11.03
CA VAL A 137 -3.00 17.50 10.10
C VAL A 137 -3.24 17.20 8.62
N LEU A 138 -4.15 16.28 8.27
CA LEU A 138 -4.45 15.91 6.87
C LEU A 138 -4.77 17.10 5.96
N ASN A 139 -5.41 18.13 6.52
CA ASN A 139 -5.78 19.35 5.77
C ASN A 139 -4.63 20.35 5.58
N LYS A 140 -3.47 20.11 6.22
CA LYS A 140 -2.30 21.00 6.11
C LYS A 140 -1.60 20.81 4.76
N ARG A 141 -0.99 21.88 4.24
CA ARG A 141 -0.30 21.87 2.94
C ARG A 141 0.77 20.78 2.85
N PHE A 142 1.62 20.66 3.88
CA PHE A 142 2.67 19.64 3.89
C PHE A 142 2.11 18.21 3.86
N ALA A 143 1.01 17.94 4.59
CA ALA A 143 0.36 16.64 4.58
C ALA A 143 -0.18 16.29 3.19
N LYS A 144 -0.81 17.25 2.53
CA LYS A 144 -1.26 17.10 1.13
C LYS A 144 -0.11 16.84 0.19
N THR A 145 1.03 17.53 0.34
CA THR A 145 2.24 17.31 -0.44
C THR A 145 2.77 15.88 -0.21
N ILE A 146 2.83 15.41 1.04
CA ILE A 146 3.25 14.03 1.38
C ILE A 146 2.33 13.01 0.72
N LEU A 147 1.01 13.19 0.81
CA LEU A 147 0.05 12.26 0.20
C LEU A 147 0.15 12.25 -1.32
N GLY A 148 0.27 13.42 -1.93
CA GLY A 148 0.47 13.52 -3.38
C GLY A 148 1.79 12.91 -3.84
N ALA A 149 2.86 13.08 -3.05
CA ALA A 149 4.15 12.45 -3.31
C ALA A 149 4.07 10.92 -3.20
N ALA A 150 3.38 10.39 -2.19
CA ALA A 150 3.19 8.95 -2.03
C ALA A 150 2.41 8.32 -3.19
N ILE A 151 1.36 8.99 -3.70
CA ILE A 151 0.64 8.52 -4.89
C ILE A 151 1.53 8.55 -6.14
N ALA A 152 2.35 9.61 -6.30
CA ALA A 152 3.28 9.69 -7.41
C ALA A 152 4.36 8.60 -7.33
N ASP A 153 4.88 8.34 -6.13
CA ASP A 153 5.84 7.30 -5.83
C ASP A 153 5.29 5.90 -6.15
N ASP A 154 4.06 5.59 -5.76
CA ASP A 154 3.39 4.33 -6.09
C ASP A 154 3.30 4.10 -7.61
N ILE A 155 2.93 5.13 -8.37
CA ILE A 155 2.87 5.05 -9.84
C ILE A 155 4.25 4.81 -10.43
N LEU A 156 5.24 5.59 -10.02
CA LEU A 156 6.63 5.47 -10.50
C LEU A 156 7.24 4.14 -10.07
N GLY A 157 6.93 3.67 -8.85
CA GLY A 157 7.36 2.38 -8.32
C GLY A 157 6.85 1.19 -9.14
N LEU A 158 5.59 1.24 -9.62
CA LEU A 158 5.06 0.22 -10.54
C LEU A 158 5.85 0.16 -11.85
N PHE A 159 6.24 1.31 -12.42
CA PHE A 159 7.11 1.32 -13.61
C PHE A 159 8.50 0.76 -13.30
N ALA A 160 9.11 1.19 -12.20
CA ALA A 160 10.41 0.70 -11.77
C ALA A 160 10.39 -0.81 -11.54
N LEU A 161 9.34 -1.33 -10.87
CA LEU A 161 9.14 -2.76 -10.64
C LEU A 161 8.94 -3.53 -11.94
N SER A 162 8.21 -2.98 -12.91
CA SER A 162 8.01 -3.59 -14.23
C SER A 162 9.33 -3.75 -14.98
N ILE A 163 10.22 -2.77 -14.87
CA ILE A 163 11.57 -2.82 -15.44
C ILE A 163 12.42 -3.84 -14.68
N ALA A 164 12.43 -3.78 -13.36
CA ALA A 164 13.24 -4.66 -12.51
C ALA A 164 12.89 -6.14 -12.70
N THR A 165 11.60 -6.48 -12.75
CA THR A 165 11.14 -7.86 -12.98
C THR A 165 11.52 -8.38 -14.36
N THR A 166 11.51 -7.52 -15.39
CA THR A 166 11.95 -7.91 -16.73
C THR A 166 13.46 -8.16 -16.76
N PHE A 167 14.22 -7.28 -16.15
CA PHE A 167 15.68 -7.41 -16.08
C PHE A 167 16.10 -8.64 -15.28
N ALA A 168 15.45 -8.92 -14.15
CA ALA A 168 15.72 -10.09 -13.33
C ALA A 168 15.37 -11.42 -14.04
N ALA A 169 14.28 -11.44 -14.83
CA ALA A 169 13.83 -12.65 -15.52
C ALA A 169 14.65 -13.03 -16.77
N SER A 170 15.11 -12.03 -17.51
CA SER A 170 15.78 -12.24 -18.82
C SER A 170 17.30 -12.12 -18.76
N GLY A 171 17.87 -11.59 -17.67
CA GLY A 171 19.28 -11.25 -17.55
C GLY A 171 19.75 -10.18 -18.55
N SER A 172 18.85 -9.72 -19.43
CA SER A 172 19.12 -8.73 -20.46
C SER A 172 17.96 -7.74 -20.56
N ILE A 173 18.27 -6.52 -20.97
CA ILE A 173 17.26 -5.48 -21.18
C ILE A 173 16.61 -5.70 -22.55
N ASN A 174 15.49 -6.42 -22.58
CA ASN A 174 14.68 -6.53 -23.78
C ASN A 174 13.75 -5.31 -23.87
N SER A 175 14.12 -4.33 -24.69
CA SER A 175 13.39 -3.07 -24.84
C SER A 175 11.93 -3.26 -25.25
N ILE A 176 11.62 -4.29 -26.04
CA ILE A 176 10.25 -4.56 -26.50
C ILE A 176 9.38 -5.08 -25.34
N GLU A 177 9.90 -5.98 -24.52
CA GLU A 177 9.17 -6.50 -23.35
C GLU A 177 8.95 -5.41 -22.30
N ILE A 178 9.94 -4.56 -22.06
CA ILE A 178 9.80 -3.42 -21.15
C ILE A 178 8.72 -2.47 -21.67
N LEU A 179 8.78 -2.10 -22.96
CA LEU A 179 7.78 -1.22 -23.56
C LEU A 179 6.37 -1.81 -23.45
N LYS A 180 6.19 -3.10 -23.73
CA LYS A 180 4.90 -3.80 -23.59
C LYS A 180 4.39 -3.74 -22.14
N LYS A 181 5.23 -3.99 -21.15
CA LYS A 181 4.85 -3.92 -19.73
C LYS A 181 4.49 -2.49 -19.31
N ILE A 182 5.26 -1.49 -19.74
CA ILE A 182 4.95 -0.08 -19.48
C ILE A 182 3.58 0.30 -20.06
N ILE A 183 3.29 -0.09 -21.31
CA ILE A 183 2.01 0.17 -21.94
C ILE A 183 0.87 -0.51 -21.18
N ILE A 184 1.01 -1.77 -20.80
CA ILE A 184 0.00 -2.50 -20.02
C ILE A 184 -0.24 -1.80 -18.68
N THR A 185 0.82 -1.41 -17.96
CA THR A 185 0.71 -0.70 -16.68
C THR A 185 -0.02 0.63 -16.85
N LEU A 186 0.32 1.42 -17.89
CA LEU A 186 -0.38 2.67 -18.20
C LEU A 186 -1.87 2.45 -18.49
N VAL A 187 -2.20 1.44 -19.30
CA VAL A 187 -3.60 1.10 -19.62
C VAL A 187 -4.37 0.74 -18.34
N ILE A 188 -3.78 -0.06 -17.45
CA ILE A 188 -4.41 -0.42 -16.17
C ILE A 188 -4.63 0.82 -15.30
N ILE A 189 -3.64 1.71 -15.18
CA ILE A 189 -3.76 2.95 -14.39
C ILE A 189 -4.86 3.84 -14.97
N ILE A 190 -4.85 4.09 -16.28
CA ILE A 190 -5.87 4.92 -16.95
C ILE A 190 -7.26 4.32 -16.76
N PHE A 191 -7.39 2.99 -16.99
CA PHE A 191 -8.66 2.29 -16.79
C PHE A 191 -9.15 2.43 -15.34
N SER A 192 -8.28 2.22 -14.35
CA SER A 192 -8.61 2.33 -12.93
C SER A 192 -9.08 3.74 -12.55
N VAL A 193 -8.40 4.78 -13.06
CA VAL A 193 -8.79 6.18 -12.82
C VAL A 193 -10.14 6.48 -13.46
N VAL A 194 -10.34 6.12 -14.73
CA VAL A 194 -11.61 6.35 -15.44
C VAL A 194 -12.77 5.60 -14.79
N PHE A 195 -12.52 4.33 -14.42
CA PHE A 195 -13.50 3.52 -13.71
C PHE A 195 -13.85 4.11 -12.35
N GLY A 196 -12.86 4.53 -11.57
CA GLY A 196 -13.05 5.17 -10.26
C GLY A 196 -13.86 6.46 -10.34
N ILE A 197 -13.58 7.33 -11.32
CA ILE A 197 -14.36 8.56 -11.55
C ILE A 197 -15.82 8.23 -11.90
N LYS A 198 -16.05 7.24 -12.76
CA LYS A 198 -17.42 6.78 -13.09
C LYS A 198 -18.14 6.22 -11.87
N LEU A 199 -17.46 5.39 -11.07
CA LEU A 199 -18.02 4.81 -9.86
C LEU A 199 -18.42 5.90 -8.86
N LEU A 200 -17.57 6.88 -8.62
CA LEU A 200 -17.87 8.03 -7.77
C LEU A 200 -19.06 8.85 -8.28
N SER A 201 -19.19 9.01 -9.60
CA SER A 201 -20.31 9.69 -10.22
C SER A 201 -21.64 8.94 -9.98
N ILE A 202 -21.61 7.61 -10.13
CA ILE A 202 -22.77 6.74 -9.85
C ILE A 202 -23.13 6.81 -8.37
N MET A 203 -22.15 6.74 -7.46
CA MET A 203 -22.38 6.84 -6.01
C MET A 203 -22.97 8.20 -5.62
N LYS A 204 -22.51 9.31 -6.22
CA LYS A 204 -23.11 10.64 -6.04
C LYS A 204 -24.56 10.68 -6.53
N PHE A 205 -24.86 10.05 -7.64
CA PHE A 205 -26.22 9.94 -8.17
C PHE A 205 -27.12 9.13 -7.22
N ILE A 206 -26.64 8.00 -6.70
CA ILE A 206 -27.35 7.15 -5.73
C ILE A 206 -27.58 7.91 -4.40
N LYS A 207 -26.60 8.68 -3.90
CA LYS A 207 -26.73 9.50 -2.70
C LYS A 207 -27.75 10.65 -2.85
N ARG A 208 -27.98 11.11 -4.07
CA ARG A 208 -29.01 12.13 -4.39
C ARG A 208 -30.43 11.56 -4.36
N TYR A 209 -30.55 10.25 -4.59
CA TYR A 209 -31.81 9.48 -4.44
C TYR A 209 -31.80 8.84 -3.06
N LYS A 210 -32.17 9.55 -1.99
CA LYS A 210 -32.41 9.13 -0.61
C LYS A 210 -32.42 7.60 -0.39
N ILE A 211 -31.29 6.95 -0.56
CA ILE A 211 -31.10 5.58 -0.11
C ILE A 211 -30.66 5.66 1.34
N ASP A 212 -31.42 4.96 2.19
CA ASP A 212 -31.35 4.97 3.64
C ASP A 212 -29.90 4.82 4.14
N LYS A 213 -29.53 5.62 5.13
CA LYS A 213 -28.16 5.61 5.72
C LYS A 213 -27.69 4.21 6.10
N ALA A 214 -28.62 3.28 6.39
CA ALA A 214 -28.32 1.90 6.71
C ALA A 214 -27.61 1.13 5.58
N VAL A 215 -27.93 1.36 4.32
CA VAL A 215 -27.30 0.68 3.18
C VAL A 215 -25.89 1.21 2.92
N VAL A 216 -25.66 2.51 3.21
CA VAL A 216 -24.32 3.11 3.09
C VAL A 216 -23.36 2.58 4.16
N TYR A 217 -23.88 2.31 5.38
CA TYR A 217 -23.09 1.70 6.45
C TYR A 217 -22.82 0.20 6.26
N LEU A 218 -23.54 -0.46 5.36
CA LEU A 218 -23.34 -1.88 5.06
C LEU A 218 -22.29 -2.09 3.96
N ILE A 219 -21.98 -1.01 3.19
CA ILE A 219 -21.01 -1.02 2.09
C ILE A 219 -19.68 -0.35 2.48
N LEU A 220 -19.66 0.44 3.55
CA LEU A 220 -18.48 1.07 4.15
C LEU A 220 -18.04 0.34 5.40
#